data_98d3ca47e26bd67853cdbd6b2d99a5ab
#
_entry.id   98d3ca47e26bd67853cdbd6b2d99a5ab
#
_cell.length_a   1.000
_cell.length_b   1.000
_cell.length_c   1.000
_cell.angle_alpha   90.00
_cell.angle_beta   90.00
_cell.angle_gamma   90.00
#
_symmetry.space_group_name_H-M   'P 1'
#
loop_
_entity.id
_entity.type
_entity.pdbx_description
1 polymer ?
#
loop_
_entity_poly.entity_id
_entity_poly.type
_entity_poly.pdbx_seq_one_letter_code
_entity_poly.pdbx_strand_id
1 'polypeptide(L)'
;GAFNSGQGVGKITGSIDWKNDPRIQLKLNGDKLLIRQAPLVTAVVDTDVDVDILPLSKRVTVKGKVDVPRALISMPEASPSVVNVSPDVRIVKEGVNQLAILKAAKPWDIRADVSVNLGDKVIFQGFNSRIPLVGRLYLSQRGLETAMRANGAIGVSQKVTIEAYGQSLDLNRAIARFNGPLSNPTLDVDANKNISGSTVGVRVTGTASSPNIQVYNDAGLSDQEAMNALLT
;
A
#
# COMPACT_ATOMS: atom_id res chain seq x y z
N GLY A 1 -19.86 22.52 -1.06
CA GLY A 1 -18.68 23.25 -1.54
C GLY A 1 -17.97 22.49 -2.65
N ALA A 2 -17.17 23.21 -3.43
CA ALA A 2 -16.29 22.63 -4.45
C ALA A 2 -14.85 23.07 -4.17
N PHE A 3 -13.88 22.24 -4.55
CA PHE A 3 -12.46 22.54 -4.41
C PHE A 3 -11.68 21.93 -5.58
N ASN A 4 -10.49 22.44 -5.84
CA ASN A 4 -9.58 21.93 -6.86
C ASN A 4 -8.39 21.23 -6.21
N SER A 5 -7.94 20.14 -6.85
CA SER A 5 -6.73 19.42 -6.47
C SER A 5 -5.96 19.01 -7.73
N GLY A 6 -4.88 19.69 -8.03
CA GLY A 6 -4.20 19.59 -9.33
C GLY A 6 -5.10 20.07 -10.47
N GLN A 7 -5.37 19.19 -11.43
CA GLN A 7 -6.32 19.43 -12.52
C GLN A 7 -7.74 18.88 -12.20
N GLY A 8 -7.90 18.26 -11.04
CA GLY A 8 -9.15 17.64 -10.63
C GLY A 8 -10.05 18.57 -9.85
N VAL A 9 -11.33 18.22 -9.84
CA VAL A 9 -12.37 18.95 -9.13
C VAL A 9 -13.05 18.02 -8.14
N GLY A 10 -13.13 18.45 -6.89
CA GLY A 10 -13.87 17.79 -5.83
C GLY A 10 -15.10 18.57 -5.43
N LYS A 11 -16.17 17.85 -5.13
CA LYS A 11 -17.40 18.40 -4.58
C LYS A 11 -17.73 17.73 -3.26
N ILE A 12 -17.89 18.55 -2.23
CA ILE A 12 -18.38 18.08 -0.93
C ILE A 12 -19.78 18.64 -0.73
N THR A 13 -20.73 17.74 -0.52
CA THR A 13 -22.09 18.05 -0.10
C THR A 13 -22.34 17.37 1.23
N GLY A 14 -23.26 17.93 2.01
CA GLY A 14 -23.59 17.30 3.28
C GLY A 14 -24.65 18.04 4.04
N SER A 15 -25.04 17.43 5.15
CA SER A 15 -26.03 17.95 6.09
C SER A 15 -25.54 17.74 7.51
N ILE A 16 -26.01 18.61 8.39
CA ILE A 16 -25.76 18.50 9.82
C ILE A 16 -27.14 18.49 10.49
N ASP A 17 -27.41 17.43 11.26
CA ASP A 17 -28.58 17.35 12.13
C ASP A 17 -28.12 17.56 13.58
N TRP A 18 -28.74 18.55 14.26
CA TRP A 18 -28.43 18.91 15.64
C TRP A 18 -29.47 18.43 16.65
N LYS A 19 -30.51 17.71 16.17
CA LYS A 19 -31.57 17.20 17.03
C LYS A 19 -31.07 15.98 17.81
N ASN A 20 -31.07 16.05 19.13
CA ASN A 20 -30.75 14.99 20.08
C ASN A 20 -29.30 14.45 20.03
N ASP A 21 -28.83 13.89 18.95
CA ASP A 21 -27.46 13.40 18.72
C ASP A 21 -26.92 14.03 17.43
N PRO A 22 -25.93 14.94 17.52
CA PRO A 22 -25.38 15.59 16.35
C PRO A 22 -24.86 14.56 15.35
N ARG A 23 -25.33 14.68 14.10
CA ARG A 23 -24.90 13.81 13.01
C ARG A 23 -24.48 14.65 11.81
N ILE A 24 -23.29 14.39 11.32
CA ILE A 24 -22.73 15.06 10.14
C ILE A 24 -22.64 14.01 9.03
N GLN A 25 -23.34 14.26 7.95
CA GLN A 25 -23.28 13.40 6.75
C GLN A 25 -22.64 14.19 5.63
N LEU A 26 -21.57 13.64 5.06
CA LEU A 26 -20.83 14.25 3.96
C LEU A 26 -20.76 13.27 2.80
N LYS A 27 -20.89 13.81 1.60
CA LYS A 27 -20.62 13.08 0.36
C LYS A 27 -19.49 13.78 -0.39
N LEU A 28 -18.45 13.03 -0.68
CA LEU A 28 -17.30 13.48 -1.46
C LEU A 28 -17.36 12.83 -2.84
N ASN A 29 -17.57 13.64 -3.86
CA ASN A 29 -17.40 13.26 -5.25
C ASN A 29 -16.17 13.98 -5.81
N GLY A 30 -15.25 13.23 -6.37
CA GLY A 30 -14.04 13.78 -6.96
C GLY A 30 -13.80 13.22 -8.35
N ASP A 31 -13.43 14.08 -9.26
CA ASP A 31 -12.96 13.74 -10.60
C ASP A 31 -11.50 14.15 -10.72
N LYS A 32 -10.62 13.20 -10.98
CA LYS A 32 -9.18 13.38 -11.20
C LYS A 32 -8.46 14.14 -10.06
N LEU A 33 -8.85 13.89 -8.82
CA LEU A 33 -8.18 14.49 -7.67
C LEU A 33 -6.72 14.03 -7.59
N LEU A 34 -5.81 14.98 -7.43
CA LEU A 34 -4.39 14.69 -7.25
C LEU A 34 -4.09 14.47 -5.77
N ILE A 35 -3.60 13.30 -5.44
CA ILE A 35 -3.12 12.92 -4.11
C ILE A 35 -1.60 12.78 -4.17
N ARG A 36 -0.90 13.44 -3.26
CA ARG A 36 0.55 13.33 -3.12
C ARG A 36 0.91 12.99 -1.67
N GLN A 37 1.63 11.90 -1.52
CA GLN A 37 2.30 11.51 -0.28
C GLN A 37 3.80 11.36 -0.59
N ALA A 38 4.47 12.49 -0.66
CA ALA A 38 5.89 12.53 -1.03
C ALA A 38 6.74 11.78 0.03
N PRO A 39 7.82 11.09 -0.41
CA PRO A 39 8.23 10.87 -1.80
C PRO A 39 7.57 9.64 -2.46
N LEU A 40 6.73 8.88 -1.72
CA LEU A 40 6.36 7.52 -2.06
C LEU A 40 5.23 7.39 -3.09
N VAL A 41 4.22 8.26 -3.01
CA VAL A 41 3.01 8.10 -3.81
C VAL A 41 2.58 9.41 -4.45
N THR A 42 2.32 9.38 -5.75
CA THR A 42 1.54 10.39 -6.47
C THR A 42 0.44 9.67 -7.23
N ALA A 43 -0.81 10.02 -6.98
CA ALA A 43 -1.96 9.37 -7.59
C ALA A 43 -2.99 10.38 -8.08
N VAL A 44 -3.68 10.04 -9.14
CA VAL A 44 -4.92 10.68 -9.59
C VAL A 44 -6.05 9.73 -9.26
N VAL A 45 -7.07 10.21 -8.58
CA VAL A 45 -8.18 9.38 -8.11
C VAL A 45 -9.53 10.00 -8.46
N ASP A 46 -10.47 9.12 -8.78
CA ASP A 46 -11.89 9.44 -8.86
C ASP A 46 -12.57 8.85 -7.63
N THR A 47 -13.37 9.64 -6.93
CA THR A 47 -13.94 9.24 -5.64
C THR A 47 -15.45 9.44 -5.62
N ASP A 48 -16.15 8.46 -5.04
CA ASP A 48 -17.54 8.56 -4.61
C ASP A 48 -17.63 7.96 -3.20
N VAL A 49 -17.52 8.81 -2.20
CA VAL A 49 -17.37 8.40 -0.80
C VAL A 49 -18.37 9.15 0.07
N ASP A 50 -19.10 8.37 0.88
CA ASP A 50 -19.98 8.87 1.94
C ASP A 50 -19.28 8.76 3.29
N VAL A 51 -19.33 9.84 4.06
CA VAL A 51 -18.77 9.92 5.42
C VAL A 51 -19.88 10.30 6.39
N ASP A 52 -20.08 9.49 7.40
CA ASP A 52 -21.04 9.69 8.47
C ASP A 52 -20.31 9.84 9.80
N ILE A 53 -20.50 10.97 10.46
CA ILE A 53 -19.80 11.32 11.70
C ILE A 53 -20.83 11.50 12.81
N LEU A 54 -20.66 10.77 13.90
CA LEU A 54 -21.41 10.87 15.14
C LEU A 54 -20.47 11.39 16.25
N PRO A 55 -20.42 12.73 16.47
CA PRO A 55 -19.43 13.33 17.36
C PRO A 55 -19.53 12.86 18.81
N LEU A 56 -20.73 12.72 19.35
CA LEU A 56 -20.93 12.27 20.75
C LEU A 56 -20.48 10.82 20.94
N SER A 57 -20.75 9.97 19.96
CA SER A 57 -20.31 8.56 19.97
C SER A 57 -18.86 8.42 19.55
N LYS A 58 -18.21 9.51 19.10
CA LYS A 58 -16.87 9.50 18.49
C LYS A 58 -16.74 8.42 17.42
N ARG A 59 -17.72 8.34 16.53
CA ARG A 59 -17.73 7.36 15.43
C ARG A 59 -17.66 8.06 14.09
N VAL A 60 -16.80 7.54 13.21
CA VAL A 60 -16.75 7.89 11.79
C VAL A 60 -16.97 6.63 10.96
N THR A 61 -17.90 6.70 10.04
CA THR A 61 -18.14 5.62 9.07
C THR A 61 -17.86 6.16 7.67
N VAL A 62 -16.99 5.46 6.94
CA VAL A 62 -16.60 5.81 5.57
C VAL A 62 -17.02 4.68 4.66
N LYS A 63 -17.80 4.97 3.62
CA LYS A 63 -18.23 3.98 2.63
C LYS A 63 -18.11 4.55 1.24
N GLY A 64 -17.72 3.73 0.28
CA GLY A 64 -17.71 4.18 -1.09
C GLY A 64 -16.72 3.49 -1.99
N LYS A 65 -16.37 4.20 -3.04
CA LYS A 65 -15.53 3.73 -4.12
C LYS A 65 -14.45 4.75 -4.46
N VAL A 66 -13.26 4.24 -4.72
CA VAL A 66 -12.11 5.01 -5.22
C VAL A 66 -11.57 4.29 -6.44
N ASP A 67 -11.62 4.93 -7.58
CA ASP A 67 -10.92 4.49 -8.78
C ASP A 67 -9.60 5.25 -8.90
N VAL A 68 -8.53 4.55 -9.23
CA VAL A 68 -7.17 5.09 -9.34
C VAL A 68 -6.71 4.92 -10.80
N PRO A 69 -7.15 5.78 -11.73
CA PRO A 69 -6.79 5.65 -13.14
C PRO A 69 -5.30 5.78 -13.38
N ARG A 70 -4.60 6.51 -12.54
CA ARG A 70 -3.15 6.74 -12.65
C ARG A 70 -2.51 6.88 -11.27
N ALA A 71 -1.39 6.20 -11.06
CA ALA A 71 -0.52 6.44 -9.91
C ALA A 71 0.93 6.13 -10.23
N LEU A 72 1.83 6.79 -9.52
CA LEU A 72 3.23 6.44 -9.43
C LEU A 72 3.53 6.14 -7.97
N ILE A 73 3.93 4.89 -7.71
CA ILE A 73 4.30 4.40 -6.37
C ILE A 73 5.80 4.12 -6.44
N SER A 74 6.59 4.83 -5.64
CA SER A 74 8.04 4.66 -5.63
C SER A 74 8.46 3.84 -4.41
N MET A 75 9.38 2.91 -4.62
CA MET A 75 10.01 2.21 -3.51
C MET A 75 10.86 3.21 -2.70
N PRO A 76 10.77 3.21 -1.36
CA PRO A 76 11.68 4.00 -0.54
C PRO A 76 13.13 3.61 -0.89
N GLU A 77 13.97 4.58 -1.18
CA GLU A 77 15.40 4.31 -1.25
C GLU A 77 15.84 3.81 0.12
N ALA A 78 16.46 2.63 0.15
CA ALA A 78 17.08 2.14 1.37
C ALA A 78 18.20 3.13 1.74
N SER A 79 17.93 3.98 2.71
CA SER A 79 18.98 4.85 3.25
C SER A 79 20.06 3.96 3.84
N PRO A 80 21.34 4.05 3.40
CA PRO A 80 22.40 3.21 3.91
C PRO A 80 22.85 3.60 5.33
N SER A 81 22.07 4.35 6.06
CA SER A 81 22.35 4.77 7.42
C SER A 81 21.23 4.39 8.38
N VAL A 82 21.14 3.11 8.71
CA VAL A 82 20.77 2.77 10.08
C VAL A 82 21.99 3.10 10.94
N VAL A 83 22.12 4.36 11.33
CA VAL A 83 22.91 4.69 12.50
C VAL A 83 22.15 4.05 13.65
N ASN A 84 22.64 2.92 14.13
CA ASN A 84 22.21 2.37 15.40
C ASN A 84 22.38 3.48 16.43
N VAL A 85 21.25 4.00 16.92
CA VAL A 85 21.24 4.93 18.05
C VAL A 85 21.95 4.17 19.17
N SER A 86 23.11 4.68 19.58
CA SER A 86 23.86 4.11 20.69
C SER A 86 22.94 3.91 21.87
N PRO A 87 22.97 2.76 22.58
CA PRO A 87 22.11 2.51 23.73
C PRO A 87 22.29 3.51 24.88
N ASP A 88 23.22 4.44 24.75
CA ASP A 88 23.57 5.44 25.78
C ASP A 88 22.90 6.82 25.56
N VAL A 89 22.07 7.00 24.52
CA VAL A 89 21.31 8.23 24.33
C VAL A 89 20.00 8.16 25.11
N ARG A 90 20.00 8.65 26.34
CA ARG A 90 18.79 8.96 27.08
C ARG A 90 18.21 10.26 26.56
N ILE A 91 17.14 10.19 25.78
CA ILE A 91 16.33 11.37 25.43
C ILE A 91 15.56 11.80 26.68
N VAL A 92 16.10 12.77 27.42
CA VAL A 92 15.37 13.43 28.50
C VAL A 92 14.38 14.40 27.85
N LYS A 93 13.14 14.00 27.71
CA LYS A 93 12.03 14.91 27.38
C LYS A 93 11.56 15.59 28.66
N GLU A 94 12.12 16.75 28.96
CA GLU A 94 11.46 17.71 29.83
C GLU A 94 10.26 18.32 29.05
N GLY A 95 9.09 17.99 29.45
CA GLY A 95 7.85 18.56 28.88
C GLY A 95 6.63 17.78 29.30
N VAL A 96 5.77 18.48 30.02
CA VAL A 96 4.41 18.12 30.45
C VAL A 96 3.80 16.93 29.71
N ASN A 97 3.28 15.99 30.47
CA ASN A 97 2.65 14.75 30.07
C ASN A 97 1.49 14.90 29.04
N GLN A 98 1.76 15.44 27.86
CA GLN A 98 0.79 15.49 26.74
C GLN A 98 0.34 14.09 26.32
N LEU A 99 1.19 13.05 26.50
CA LEU A 99 0.84 11.65 26.25
C LEU A 99 -0.21 11.12 27.25
N ALA A 100 -0.27 11.66 28.47
CA ALA A 100 -1.30 11.27 29.44
C ALA A 100 -2.65 11.90 29.09
N ILE A 101 -2.67 13.12 28.55
CA ILE A 101 -3.89 13.80 28.08
C ILE A 101 -4.44 13.10 26.82
N LEU A 102 -3.56 12.67 25.90
CA LEU A 102 -3.96 11.91 24.72
C LEU A 102 -4.47 10.51 25.04
N LYS A 103 -3.93 9.87 26.09
CA LYS A 103 -4.43 8.57 26.58
C LYS A 103 -5.79 8.67 27.28
N ALA A 104 -6.16 9.81 27.84
CA ALA A 104 -7.46 10.02 28.51
C ALA A 104 -8.61 10.33 27.52
N ALA A 105 -8.33 10.73 26.29
CA ALA A 105 -9.34 10.96 25.29
C ALA A 105 -9.80 9.63 24.68
N LYS A 106 -11.09 9.29 24.86
CA LYS A 106 -11.69 8.13 24.19
C LYS A 106 -11.43 8.24 22.69
N PRO A 107 -10.71 7.29 22.09
CA PRO A 107 -10.36 7.36 20.67
C PRO A 107 -11.61 7.24 19.78
N TRP A 108 -11.53 7.68 18.53
CA TRP A 108 -12.63 7.61 17.56
C TRP A 108 -12.81 6.18 17.04
N ASP A 109 -14.04 5.68 17.02
CA ASP A 109 -14.42 4.41 16.38
C ASP A 109 -14.51 4.62 14.87
N ILE A 110 -13.47 4.22 14.15
CA ILE A 110 -13.40 4.36 12.69
C ILE A 110 -13.89 3.08 12.05
N ARG A 111 -14.89 3.19 11.17
CA ARG A 111 -15.41 2.10 10.37
C ARG A 111 -15.28 2.46 8.90
N ALA A 112 -14.76 1.55 8.10
CA ALA A 112 -14.58 1.78 6.69
C ALA A 112 -15.03 0.57 5.87
N ASP A 113 -15.63 0.85 4.73
CA ASP A 113 -15.98 -0.08 3.68
C ASP A 113 -15.76 0.62 2.34
N VAL A 114 -14.58 0.43 1.74
CA VAL A 114 -14.17 1.16 0.54
C VAL A 114 -13.64 0.20 -0.51
N SER A 115 -14.21 0.25 -1.71
CA SER A 115 -13.65 -0.44 -2.87
C SER A 115 -12.62 0.45 -3.57
N VAL A 116 -11.44 -0.12 -3.85
CA VAL A 116 -10.36 0.55 -4.58
C VAL A 116 -10.07 -0.24 -5.85
N ASN A 117 -10.17 0.43 -7.01
CA ASN A 117 -9.83 -0.18 -8.29
C ASN A 117 -8.62 0.51 -8.90
N LEU A 118 -7.63 -0.27 -9.29
CA LEU A 118 -6.47 0.23 -10.03
C LEU A 118 -6.78 0.21 -11.52
N GLY A 119 -6.56 1.33 -12.18
CA GLY A 119 -6.66 1.47 -13.62
C GLY A 119 -5.39 1.00 -14.34
N ASP A 120 -5.30 1.34 -15.61
CA ASP A 120 -4.26 0.87 -16.54
C ASP A 120 -2.92 1.62 -16.45
N LYS A 121 -2.88 2.76 -15.72
CA LYS A 121 -1.68 3.61 -15.59
C LYS A 121 -1.17 3.70 -14.16
N VAL A 122 -1.33 2.64 -13.40
CA VAL A 122 -0.76 2.52 -12.06
C VAL A 122 0.60 1.84 -12.18
N ILE A 123 1.66 2.55 -11.81
CA ILE A 123 3.05 2.11 -11.99
C ILE A 123 3.74 2.03 -10.62
N PHE A 124 4.34 0.91 -10.33
CA PHE A 124 5.32 0.78 -9.27
C PHE A 124 6.72 1.00 -9.84
N GLN A 125 7.45 1.94 -9.27
CA GLN A 125 8.84 2.24 -9.63
C GLN A 125 9.77 1.67 -8.56
N GLY A 126 10.49 0.64 -8.92
CA GLY A 126 11.43 -0.05 -8.05
C GLY A 126 12.27 -1.06 -8.84
N PHE A 127 13.35 -1.56 -8.24
CA PHE A 127 14.24 -2.52 -8.89
C PHE A 127 14.72 -2.05 -10.27
N ASN A 128 15.03 -0.75 -10.36
CA ASN A 128 15.43 -0.04 -11.58
C ASN A 128 14.43 -0.20 -12.75
N SER A 129 13.17 -0.48 -12.44
CA SER A 129 12.14 -0.80 -13.42
C SER A 129 10.82 -0.10 -13.12
N ARG A 130 9.98 0.01 -14.14
CA ARG A 130 8.62 0.54 -14.07
C ARG A 130 7.64 -0.62 -14.26
N ILE A 131 7.01 -1.03 -13.18
CA ILE A 131 6.17 -2.23 -13.13
C ILE A 131 4.70 -1.80 -13.15
N PRO A 132 3.94 -2.06 -14.23
CA PRO A 132 2.52 -1.73 -14.28
C PRO A 132 1.71 -2.68 -13.41
N LEU A 133 0.91 -2.11 -12.54
CA LEU A 133 0.05 -2.82 -11.59
C LEU A 133 -1.40 -2.74 -12.01
N VAL A 134 -2.11 -3.83 -11.76
CA VAL A 134 -3.57 -3.91 -11.88
C VAL A 134 -4.16 -4.62 -10.67
N GLY A 135 -5.40 -4.36 -10.37
CA GLY A 135 -6.10 -5.07 -9.31
C GLY A 135 -7.24 -4.30 -8.70
N ARG A 136 -7.86 -4.97 -7.76
CA ARG A 136 -8.96 -4.42 -6.97
C ARG A 136 -8.82 -4.85 -5.54
N LEU A 137 -9.03 -3.92 -4.61
CA LEU A 137 -9.08 -4.19 -3.19
C LEU A 137 -10.41 -3.71 -2.61
N TYR A 138 -10.93 -4.49 -1.69
CA TYR A 138 -11.97 -4.06 -0.77
C TYR A 138 -11.34 -3.83 0.60
N LEU A 139 -11.35 -2.59 1.03
CA LEU A 139 -10.79 -2.17 2.32
C LEU A 139 -11.89 -2.11 3.37
N SER A 140 -11.62 -2.67 4.53
CA SER A 140 -12.55 -2.63 5.66
C SER A 140 -11.85 -2.37 6.98
N GLN A 141 -12.52 -1.60 7.84
CA GLN A 141 -12.09 -1.39 9.23
C GLN A 141 -13.31 -1.44 10.13
N ARG A 142 -13.19 -2.10 11.27
CA ARG A 142 -14.27 -2.31 12.24
C ARG A 142 -13.81 -1.87 13.62
N GLY A 143 -13.81 -0.55 13.84
CA GLY A 143 -13.44 0.04 15.11
C GLY A 143 -11.96 0.34 15.27
N LEU A 144 -11.57 0.70 16.48
CA LEU A 144 -10.29 1.33 16.80
C LEU A 144 -9.15 0.36 16.99
N GLU A 145 -9.45 -0.83 17.45
CA GLU A 145 -8.44 -1.82 17.84
C GLU A 145 -8.07 -2.76 16.68
N THR A 146 -8.77 -2.63 15.55
CA THR A 146 -8.53 -3.50 14.40
C THR A 146 -7.67 -2.79 13.36
N ALA A 147 -6.59 -3.42 12.95
CA ALA A 147 -5.86 -2.98 11.77
C ALA A 147 -6.78 -2.99 10.54
N MET A 148 -6.57 -2.06 9.61
CA MET A 148 -7.27 -2.05 8.33
C MET A 148 -7.05 -3.37 7.62
N ARG A 149 -8.13 -3.97 7.15
CA ARG A 149 -8.14 -5.23 6.42
C ARG A 149 -8.38 -4.98 4.94
N ALA A 150 -7.83 -5.85 4.13
CA ALA A 150 -8.06 -5.85 2.70
C ALA A 150 -8.49 -7.24 2.22
N ASN A 151 -9.31 -7.26 1.18
CA ASN A 151 -9.65 -8.43 0.40
C ASN A 151 -9.48 -8.13 -1.08
N GLY A 152 -8.88 -9.04 -1.82
CA GLY A 152 -8.61 -8.88 -3.25
C GLY A 152 -7.18 -9.15 -3.62
N ALA A 153 -6.76 -8.65 -4.79
CA ALA A 153 -5.41 -8.85 -5.27
C ALA A 153 -4.89 -7.66 -6.08
N ILE A 154 -3.58 -7.45 -6.00
CA ILE A 154 -2.82 -6.55 -6.88
C ILE A 154 -1.74 -7.39 -7.54
N GLY A 155 -1.55 -7.23 -8.83
CA GLY A 155 -0.52 -7.95 -9.57
C GLY A 155 0.00 -7.14 -10.75
N VAL A 156 1.03 -7.67 -11.40
CA VAL A 156 1.56 -7.12 -12.65
C VAL A 156 0.64 -7.47 -13.80
N SER A 157 0.42 -6.52 -14.71
CA SER A 157 -0.45 -6.72 -15.87
C SER A 157 0.25 -7.34 -17.08
N GLN A 158 1.58 -7.34 -17.09
CA GLN A 158 2.39 -7.82 -18.21
C GLN A 158 3.78 -8.24 -17.73
N LYS A 159 4.48 -9.01 -18.56
CA LYS A 159 5.90 -9.35 -18.30
C LYS A 159 6.74 -8.08 -18.31
N VAL A 160 7.63 -7.98 -17.35
CA VAL A 160 8.55 -6.85 -17.16
C VAL A 160 9.92 -7.41 -16.81
N THR A 161 10.97 -6.81 -17.33
CA THR A 161 12.33 -7.08 -16.85
C THR A 161 12.63 -6.18 -15.68
N ILE A 162 13.10 -6.75 -14.58
CA ILE A 162 13.52 -6.06 -13.37
C ILE A 162 15.02 -6.22 -13.17
N GLU A 163 15.63 -5.30 -12.43
CA GLU A 163 17.01 -5.43 -11.99
C GLU A 163 17.05 -5.79 -10.50
N ALA A 164 17.62 -6.94 -10.19
CA ALA A 164 17.83 -7.39 -8.83
C ALA A 164 19.23 -7.99 -8.70
N TYR A 165 19.94 -7.63 -7.64
CA TYR A 165 21.31 -8.09 -7.37
C TYR A 165 22.31 -7.85 -8.51
N GLY A 166 22.12 -6.74 -9.27
CA GLY A 166 22.96 -6.41 -10.43
C GLY A 166 22.65 -7.21 -11.70
N GLN A 167 21.57 -7.98 -11.70
CA GLN A 167 21.16 -8.82 -12.82
C GLN A 167 19.77 -8.46 -13.33
N SER A 168 19.59 -8.57 -14.64
CA SER A 168 18.29 -8.45 -15.29
C SER A 168 17.54 -9.77 -15.20
N LEU A 169 16.35 -9.76 -14.61
CA LEU A 169 15.45 -10.90 -14.47
C LEU A 169 14.12 -10.58 -15.14
N ASP A 170 13.55 -11.56 -15.82
CA ASP A 170 12.19 -11.48 -16.34
C ASP A 170 11.20 -11.80 -15.21
N LEU A 171 10.40 -10.81 -14.84
CA LEU A 171 9.32 -10.96 -13.87
C LEU A 171 8.12 -11.60 -14.57
N ASN A 172 7.99 -12.90 -14.41
CA ASN A 172 6.93 -13.69 -15.08
C ASN A 172 5.59 -13.58 -14.36
N ARG A 173 5.63 -13.47 -13.04
CA ARG A 173 4.46 -13.35 -12.18
C ARG A 173 4.82 -12.57 -10.94
N ALA A 174 3.96 -11.63 -10.56
CA ALA A 174 3.98 -11.01 -9.24
C ALA A 174 2.56 -10.66 -8.84
N ILE A 175 2.07 -11.30 -7.78
CA ILE A 175 0.72 -11.13 -7.26
C ILE A 175 0.83 -11.01 -5.74
N ALA A 176 0.20 -9.98 -5.19
CA ALA A 176 -0.07 -9.84 -3.77
C ALA A 176 -1.57 -10.08 -3.53
N ARG A 177 -1.89 -11.12 -2.78
CA ARG A 177 -3.26 -11.48 -2.41
C ARG A 177 -3.56 -11.04 -0.99
N PHE A 178 -4.63 -10.31 -0.84
CA PHE A 178 -5.10 -9.77 0.43
C PHE A 178 -6.32 -10.56 0.91
N ASN A 179 -6.24 -11.10 2.10
CA ASN A 179 -7.35 -11.74 2.81
C ASN A 179 -7.15 -11.57 4.32
N GLY A 180 -6.91 -10.34 4.76
CA GLY A 180 -6.57 -10.06 6.15
C GLY A 180 -6.01 -8.65 6.33
N PRO A 181 -5.04 -8.45 7.22
CA PRO A 181 -4.41 -7.14 7.39
C PRO A 181 -3.84 -6.60 6.08
N LEU A 182 -4.14 -5.33 5.76
CA LEU A 182 -3.63 -4.66 4.56
C LEU A 182 -2.10 -4.67 4.47
N SER A 183 -1.43 -4.66 5.63
CA SER A 183 0.03 -4.65 5.72
C SER A 183 0.69 -6.01 5.47
N ASN A 184 -0.09 -7.10 5.37
CA ASN A 184 0.48 -8.45 5.31
C ASN A 184 -0.21 -9.35 4.25
N PRO A 185 -0.12 -9.00 2.96
CA PRO A 185 -0.61 -9.85 1.88
C PRO A 185 0.21 -11.15 1.75
N THR A 186 -0.39 -12.14 1.13
CA THR A 186 0.31 -13.33 0.63
C THR A 186 0.94 -13.00 -0.72
N LEU A 187 2.21 -13.35 -0.88
CA LEU A 187 3.00 -13.08 -2.08
C LEU A 187 3.11 -14.32 -2.96
N ASP A 188 3.10 -14.10 -4.27
CA ASP A 188 3.38 -15.10 -5.30
C ASP A 188 4.16 -14.40 -6.42
N VAL A 189 5.49 -14.50 -6.36
CA VAL A 189 6.40 -13.82 -7.28
C VAL A 189 7.30 -14.87 -7.91
N ASP A 190 7.51 -14.77 -9.22
CA ASP A 190 8.42 -15.59 -9.99
C ASP A 190 9.19 -14.71 -10.97
N ALA A 191 10.50 -14.68 -10.83
CA ALA A 191 11.40 -13.97 -11.73
C ALA A 191 12.57 -14.86 -12.11
N ASN A 192 12.93 -14.87 -13.39
CA ASN A 192 14.01 -15.73 -13.88
C ASN A 192 14.82 -15.07 -15.02
N LYS A 193 15.91 -15.69 -15.33
CA LYS A 193 16.69 -15.42 -16.55
C LYS A 193 17.17 -16.74 -17.19
N ASN A 194 17.43 -16.70 -18.48
CA ASN A 194 18.08 -17.79 -19.19
C ASN A 194 19.59 -17.52 -19.27
N ILE A 195 20.37 -18.52 -18.87
CA ILE A 195 21.83 -18.49 -18.91
C ILE A 195 22.30 -19.71 -19.71
N SER A 196 22.83 -19.48 -20.90
CA SER A 196 23.39 -20.56 -21.75
C SER A 196 22.42 -21.71 -22.00
N GLY A 197 21.12 -21.43 -22.13
CA GLY A 197 20.08 -22.42 -22.36
C GLY A 197 19.44 -23.01 -21.11
N SER A 198 19.93 -22.66 -19.93
CA SER A 198 19.36 -23.06 -18.64
C SER A 198 18.63 -21.92 -17.96
N THR A 199 17.51 -22.20 -17.34
CA THR A 199 16.72 -21.22 -16.59
C THR A 199 17.16 -21.20 -15.14
N VAL A 200 17.50 -20.03 -14.63
CA VAL A 200 17.76 -19.80 -13.22
C VAL A 200 16.81 -18.71 -12.73
N GLY A 201 16.17 -18.92 -11.58
CA GLY A 201 15.17 -17.99 -11.10
C GLY A 201 15.02 -17.94 -9.59
N VAL A 202 14.20 -16.98 -9.18
CA VAL A 202 13.83 -16.77 -7.78
C VAL A 202 12.31 -16.82 -7.69
N ARG A 203 11.82 -17.57 -6.72
CA ARG A 203 10.40 -17.61 -6.35
C ARG A 203 10.23 -17.09 -4.94
N VAL A 204 9.28 -16.15 -4.76
CA VAL A 204 8.90 -15.62 -3.45
C VAL A 204 7.46 -16.00 -3.18
N THR A 205 7.24 -16.71 -2.07
CA THR A 205 5.92 -17.11 -1.58
C THR A 205 5.79 -16.73 -0.10
N GLY A 206 4.69 -17.11 0.55
CA GLY A 206 4.44 -16.76 1.94
C GLY A 206 3.80 -15.39 2.09
N THR A 207 3.93 -14.77 3.24
CA THR A 207 3.37 -13.44 3.52
C THR A 207 4.44 -12.35 3.47
N ALA A 208 4.02 -11.09 3.32
CA ALA A 208 4.95 -9.96 3.29
C ALA A 208 5.80 -9.85 4.56
N SER A 209 5.26 -10.25 5.72
CA SER A 209 6.01 -10.27 6.99
C SER A 209 6.89 -11.51 7.18
N SER A 210 6.64 -12.58 6.42
CA SER A 210 7.41 -13.83 6.48
C SER A 210 7.51 -14.42 5.07
N PRO A 211 8.31 -13.81 4.18
CA PRO A 211 8.48 -14.30 2.83
C PRO A 211 9.36 -15.56 2.82
N ASN A 212 8.97 -16.53 1.99
CA ASN A 212 9.78 -17.70 1.66
C ASN A 212 10.41 -17.48 0.29
N ILE A 213 11.73 -17.35 0.26
CA ILE A 213 12.51 -17.08 -0.96
C ILE A 213 13.23 -18.37 -1.35
N GLN A 214 12.99 -18.84 -2.55
CA GLN A 214 13.60 -20.04 -3.12
C GLN A 214 14.28 -19.69 -4.44
N VAL A 215 15.53 -20.09 -4.57
CA VAL A 215 16.23 -20.09 -5.85
C VAL A 215 15.98 -21.45 -6.53
N TYR A 216 15.76 -21.43 -7.82
CA TYR A 216 15.57 -22.65 -8.60
C TYR A 216 16.36 -22.61 -9.91
N ASN A 217 16.65 -23.77 -10.45
CA ASN A 217 17.30 -23.92 -11.75
C ASN A 217 16.85 -25.23 -12.43
N ASP A 218 16.95 -25.26 -13.75
CA ASP A 218 16.69 -26.46 -14.56
C ASP A 218 17.99 -27.17 -15.02
N ALA A 219 19.16 -26.64 -14.65
CA ALA A 219 20.47 -27.15 -15.02
C ALA A 219 21.01 -28.24 -14.05
N GLY A 220 20.26 -28.52 -12.96
CA GLY A 220 20.74 -29.44 -11.91
C GLY A 220 21.85 -28.85 -11.05
N LEU A 221 22.01 -27.53 -11.05
CA LEU A 221 22.93 -26.83 -10.18
C LEU A 221 22.46 -26.92 -8.71
N SER A 222 23.39 -26.94 -7.77
CA SER A 222 23.06 -26.74 -6.35
C SER A 222 22.49 -25.33 -6.11
N ASP A 223 21.76 -25.13 -5.01
CA ASP A 223 21.20 -23.83 -4.64
C ASP A 223 22.28 -22.75 -4.58
N GLN A 224 23.48 -23.10 -4.12
CA GLN A 224 24.63 -22.21 -4.04
C GLN A 224 25.15 -21.81 -5.43
N GLU A 225 25.24 -22.76 -6.36
CA GLU A 225 25.66 -22.49 -7.74
C GLU A 225 24.62 -21.70 -8.50
N ALA A 226 23.34 -22.00 -8.29
CA ALA A 226 22.22 -21.24 -8.87
C ALA A 226 22.21 -19.80 -8.33
N MET A 227 22.43 -19.61 -7.04
CA MET A 227 22.58 -18.27 -6.44
C MET A 227 23.79 -17.54 -7.03
N ASN A 228 24.93 -18.18 -7.15
CA ASN A 228 26.13 -17.58 -7.76
C ASN A 228 25.87 -17.20 -9.23
N ALA A 229 25.15 -18.04 -9.98
CA ALA A 229 24.78 -17.74 -11.37
C ALA A 229 23.78 -16.58 -11.49
N LEU A 230 22.99 -16.31 -10.45
CA LEU A 230 22.14 -15.10 -10.36
C LEU A 230 22.93 -13.86 -10.00
N LEU A 231 24.11 -13.98 -9.38
CA LEU A 231 24.93 -12.88 -8.89
C LEU A 231 26.08 -12.50 -9.85
N THR A 232 26.37 -13.32 -10.85
CA THR A 232 27.39 -13.09 -11.89
C THR A 232 26.77 -12.68 -13.22
#